data_93340b33080dfbb3762fba6d498b22bc
#
_entry.id   93340b33080dfbb3762fba6d498b22bc
#
_cell.length_a   1.000
_cell.length_b   1.000
_cell.length_c   1.000
_cell.angle_alpha   90.00
_cell.angle_beta   90.00
_cell.angle_gamma   90.00
#
_symmetry.space_group_name_H-M   'P 1'
#
loop_
_entity.id
_entity.type
_entity.pdbx_description
1 polymer ?
#
loop_
_entity_poly.entity_id
_entity_poly.type
_entity_poly.pdbx_seq_one_letter_code
_entity_poly.pdbx_strand_id
1 'polypeptide(L)'
;MPALGRAFDYVVPDQMGGRVGIGSLVRITLQGRRVGGWVVGLDSTPPDGTVLAPLTKVTGWGPTPDLVDLADWAAHRWAGRPMAFLRTASPARAVTGVPDPWEPSHPVPTTGDQLAESAFAGGASPSTGGGASREPAFPGPAGPSLPDPRAVALALAGESVPLPGAGRKTGAGHPQSPGRIVLRLAPGADRFPLVLAACRRGTALVILPSVAEAEVLGVRLRRAGVPVAVMPDEWAQARGGATVVGARSAAWAPVVGLAAVLVLDEHDEAHKQEQTPGWHARDVVVERARRAGVPCVLASPCPSLEALEWGQLLTPPRSVEREGWPIVDVIDRRHDDPGRAGLYSPRLVELMRAGGKVLCVLNRKGRARLLACAACGDMARCEHCGGALVQADAGTLTCLRCDLSRPTVCAACGGTRMKLLRVGVTRAAEELAALARTEVVEVTGESAPGSLPDARIYVGTEAVLHQVPHADVVAFLDLDQELLAPRYRAAEEALALLARASRILGGRRRHGRLVLQTRLPDHEVVQAALHADPSRVSDAERQRRRILGYPPATAMAAVSGAVAEEYVAGVLGIDVLGPRDGTWLLRAPDRATLLTALEGAPRPSGRMRLDVDPLRV
;
A
#
# COMPACT_ATOMS: atom_id res chain seq x y z
N MET A 1 -28.37 -13.52 1.26
CA MET A 1 -28.60 -13.31 2.69
C MET A 1 -27.29 -13.05 3.38
N PRO A 2 -27.22 -12.06 4.25
CA PRO A 2 -26.08 -11.93 5.14
C PRO A 2 -26.16 -13.08 6.13
N ALA A 3 -25.34 -13.89 5.98
CA ALA A 3 -24.78 -15.03 6.61
C ALA A 3 -25.07 -15.22 8.07
N LEU A 4 -25.63 -16.35 8.30
CA LEU A 4 -25.69 -17.01 9.58
C LEU A 4 -24.28 -17.42 10.04
N GLY A 5 -23.34 -16.71 10.25
CA GLY A 5 -21.95 -16.89 10.69
C GLY A 5 -21.55 -18.23 11.37
N ARG A 6 -22.20 -19.31 10.98
CA ARG A 6 -22.00 -20.67 11.49
C ARG A 6 -22.05 -21.70 10.37
N ALA A 7 -21.35 -22.82 10.54
CA ALA A 7 -21.42 -23.99 9.69
C ALA A 7 -22.70 -24.80 9.98
N PHE A 8 -23.12 -25.60 8.99
CA PHE A 8 -24.24 -26.52 9.07
C PHE A 8 -23.83 -27.84 8.43
N ASP A 9 -24.29 -28.96 8.99
CA ASP A 9 -23.99 -30.28 8.50
C ASP A 9 -25.01 -30.73 7.44
N TYR A 10 -24.49 -31.37 6.37
CA TYR A 10 -25.26 -31.88 5.24
C TYR A 10 -24.68 -33.22 4.80
N VAL A 11 -25.55 -34.11 4.29
CA VAL A 11 -25.09 -35.34 3.65
C VAL A 11 -24.64 -35.06 2.23
N VAL A 12 -23.48 -35.59 1.84
CA VAL A 12 -23.02 -35.60 0.45
C VAL A 12 -23.63 -36.84 -0.24
N PRO A 13 -24.51 -36.65 -1.24
CA PRO A 13 -25.03 -37.79 -2.00
C PRO A 13 -23.91 -38.54 -2.73
N ASP A 14 -23.97 -39.87 -2.82
CA ASP A 14 -22.94 -40.71 -3.45
C ASP A 14 -22.54 -40.25 -4.85
N GLN A 15 -23.52 -39.78 -5.63
CA GLN A 15 -23.31 -39.23 -6.99
C GLN A 15 -22.44 -37.97 -7.02
N MET A 16 -22.22 -37.30 -5.89
CA MET A 16 -21.42 -36.07 -5.74
C MET A 16 -20.11 -36.31 -4.98
N GLY A 17 -19.91 -37.47 -4.36
CA GLY A 17 -18.79 -37.73 -3.43
C GLY A 17 -17.42 -37.40 -4.02
N GLY A 18 -17.15 -37.81 -5.25
CA GLY A 18 -15.88 -37.53 -5.93
C GLY A 18 -15.69 -36.05 -6.40
N ARG A 19 -16.72 -35.21 -6.21
CA ARG A 19 -16.73 -33.79 -6.67
C ARG A 19 -16.79 -32.78 -5.54
N VAL A 20 -16.94 -33.24 -4.31
CA VAL A 20 -17.03 -32.40 -3.11
C VAL A 20 -15.71 -32.45 -2.36
N GLY A 21 -15.15 -31.33 -2.10
CA GLY A 21 -13.95 -31.17 -1.28
C GLY A 21 -14.02 -29.86 -0.50
N ILE A 22 -13.14 -29.67 0.48
CA ILE A 22 -13.04 -28.41 1.23
C ILE A 22 -12.85 -27.27 0.24
N GLY A 23 -13.64 -26.19 0.41
CA GLY A 23 -13.68 -25.03 -0.46
C GLY A 23 -14.66 -25.13 -1.64
N SER A 24 -15.22 -26.32 -1.95
CA SER A 24 -16.21 -26.47 -3.03
C SER A 24 -17.39 -25.52 -2.85
N LEU A 25 -17.81 -24.88 -3.95
CA LEU A 25 -19.00 -24.06 -3.99
C LEU A 25 -20.24 -24.95 -4.15
N VAL A 26 -21.18 -24.83 -3.23
CA VAL A 26 -22.37 -25.70 -3.18
C VAL A 26 -23.66 -24.90 -3.11
N ARG A 27 -24.77 -25.53 -3.48
CA ARG A 27 -26.12 -25.07 -3.16
C ARG A 27 -26.74 -26.01 -2.16
N ILE A 28 -27.36 -25.42 -1.16
CA ILE A 28 -28.09 -26.11 -0.08
C ILE A 28 -29.51 -25.58 0.02
N THR A 29 -30.38 -26.32 0.61
CA THR A 29 -31.70 -25.84 1.04
C THR A 29 -31.64 -25.53 2.54
N LEU A 30 -31.84 -24.27 2.91
CA LEU A 30 -31.88 -23.82 4.29
C LEU A 30 -33.22 -23.14 4.55
N GLN A 31 -34.00 -23.69 5.47
CA GLN A 31 -35.37 -23.22 5.79
C GLN A 31 -36.25 -22.99 4.54
N GLY A 32 -36.25 -23.97 3.62
CA GLY A 32 -37.03 -23.92 2.38
C GLY A 32 -36.46 -23.01 1.27
N ARG A 33 -35.33 -22.31 1.50
CA ARG A 33 -34.69 -21.44 0.53
C ARG A 33 -33.40 -22.02 -0.01
N ARG A 34 -33.18 -21.92 -1.33
CA ARG A 34 -31.92 -22.29 -1.95
C ARG A 34 -30.87 -21.22 -1.73
N VAL A 35 -29.80 -21.56 -1.01
CA VAL A 35 -28.68 -20.64 -0.72
C VAL A 35 -27.35 -21.23 -1.19
N GLY A 36 -26.41 -20.38 -1.57
CA GLY A 36 -25.02 -20.77 -1.85
C GLY A 36 -24.21 -20.87 -0.57
N GLY A 37 -23.24 -21.77 -0.56
CA GLY A 37 -22.31 -21.94 0.55
C GLY A 37 -20.97 -22.51 0.07
N TRP A 38 -20.05 -22.60 1.02
CA TRP A 38 -18.74 -23.23 0.87
C TRP A 38 -18.70 -24.50 1.74
N VAL A 39 -18.05 -25.52 1.27
CA VAL A 39 -17.69 -26.67 2.11
C VAL A 39 -16.47 -26.26 2.94
N VAL A 40 -16.63 -26.17 4.26
CA VAL A 40 -15.56 -25.74 5.17
C VAL A 40 -14.94 -26.91 5.95
N GLY A 41 -15.57 -28.07 5.96
CA GLY A 41 -15.08 -29.29 6.58
C GLY A 41 -15.75 -30.50 5.96
N LEU A 42 -15.13 -31.67 6.10
CA LEU A 42 -15.64 -32.99 5.73
C LEU A 42 -15.68 -33.87 7.00
N ASP A 43 -16.48 -34.92 6.96
CA ASP A 43 -16.55 -35.92 8.02
C ASP A 43 -16.91 -35.38 9.42
N SER A 44 -17.79 -34.35 9.45
CA SER A 44 -18.33 -33.82 10.71
C SER A 44 -19.23 -34.84 11.39
N THR A 45 -19.18 -34.89 12.73
CA THR A 45 -20.07 -35.71 13.54
C THR A 45 -21.23 -34.85 14.05
N PRO A 46 -22.41 -34.92 13.47
CA PRO A 46 -23.57 -34.17 13.95
C PRO A 46 -24.02 -34.64 15.32
N PRO A 47 -24.74 -33.84 16.11
CA PRO A 47 -25.36 -34.28 17.35
C PRO A 47 -26.28 -35.47 17.12
N ASP A 48 -26.32 -36.41 18.10
CA ASP A 48 -27.14 -37.59 18.04
C ASP A 48 -28.62 -37.26 17.75
N GLY A 49 -29.23 -38.05 16.85
CA GLY A 49 -30.61 -37.85 16.44
C GLY A 49 -30.86 -36.76 15.40
N THR A 50 -29.82 -36.11 14.89
CA THR A 50 -29.98 -35.08 13.85
C THR A 50 -30.20 -35.70 12.48
N VAL A 51 -31.31 -35.37 11.82
CA VAL A 51 -31.59 -35.77 10.43
C VAL A 51 -30.92 -34.73 9.51
N LEU A 52 -29.92 -35.17 8.78
CA LEU A 52 -29.18 -34.29 7.85
C LEU A 52 -29.90 -34.20 6.49
N ALA A 53 -30.00 -32.96 5.99
CA ALA A 53 -30.47 -32.72 4.63
C ALA A 53 -29.34 -33.00 3.60
N PRO A 54 -29.67 -33.48 2.38
CA PRO A 54 -28.67 -33.68 1.35
C PRO A 54 -28.24 -32.36 0.69
N LEU A 55 -26.99 -32.29 0.21
CA LEU A 55 -26.53 -31.25 -0.70
C LEU A 55 -27.36 -31.22 -1.98
N THR A 56 -27.75 -30.02 -2.43
CA THR A 56 -28.60 -29.92 -3.63
C THR A 56 -27.75 -29.95 -4.91
N LYS A 57 -26.60 -29.30 -4.93
CA LYS A 57 -25.73 -29.20 -6.12
C LYS A 57 -24.34 -28.71 -5.77
N VAL A 58 -23.31 -29.23 -6.42
CA VAL A 58 -21.97 -28.62 -6.52
C VAL A 58 -22.00 -27.64 -7.68
N THR A 59 -21.62 -26.37 -7.46
CA THR A 59 -21.72 -25.31 -8.46
C THR A 59 -20.37 -24.96 -9.08
N GLY A 60 -19.26 -25.37 -8.49
CA GLY A 60 -17.92 -25.15 -9.03
C GLY A 60 -16.82 -25.20 -7.97
N TRP A 61 -15.61 -24.92 -8.41
CA TRP A 61 -14.44 -24.75 -7.57
C TRP A 61 -14.53 -23.45 -6.77
N GLY A 62 -14.11 -23.47 -5.53
CA GLY A 62 -13.95 -22.31 -4.66
C GLY A 62 -12.55 -22.27 -4.04
N PRO A 63 -12.39 -21.60 -2.87
CA PRO A 63 -11.09 -21.47 -2.19
C PRO A 63 -10.42 -22.82 -1.96
N THR A 64 -9.10 -22.84 -1.95
CA THR A 64 -8.32 -24.01 -1.52
C THR A 64 -8.45 -24.23 -0.01
N PRO A 65 -8.19 -25.42 0.53
CA PRO A 65 -8.29 -25.69 1.97
C PRO A 65 -7.48 -24.71 2.83
N ASP A 66 -6.25 -24.36 2.40
CA ASP A 66 -5.40 -23.38 3.05
C ASP A 66 -6.05 -21.98 3.12
N LEU A 67 -6.83 -21.60 2.11
CA LEU A 67 -7.57 -20.33 2.10
C LEU A 67 -8.82 -20.37 2.98
N VAL A 68 -9.41 -21.55 3.18
CA VAL A 68 -10.51 -21.71 4.15
C VAL A 68 -9.98 -21.49 5.56
N ASP A 69 -8.88 -22.15 5.93
CA ASP A 69 -8.22 -21.95 7.23
C ASP A 69 -7.69 -20.52 7.41
N LEU A 70 -7.21 -19.91 6.32
CA LEU A 70 -6.76 -18.50 6.32
C LEU A 70 -7.93 -17.54 6.57
N ALA A 71 -9.14 -17.86 6.08
CA ALA A 71 -10.32 -17.03 6.29
C ALA A 71 -10.73 -16.99 7.77
N ASP A 72 -10.58 -18.07 8.51
CA ASP A 72 -10.83 -18.11 9.95
C ASP A 72 -9.80 -17.30 10.72
N TRP A 73 -8.50 -17.43 10.38
CA TRP A 73 -7.47 -16.58 10.94
C TRP A 73 -7.72 -15.09 10.66
N ALA A 74 -8.11 -14.76 9.45
CA ALA A 74 -8.38 -13.37 9.06
C ALA A 74 -9.63 -12.81 9.77
N ALA A 75 -10.63 -13.65 10.02
CA ALA A 75 -11.82 -13.27 10.77
C ALA A 75 -11.45 -12.88 12.21
N HIS A 76 -10.58 -13.64 12.87
CA HIS A 76 -10.02 -13.29 14.17
C HIS A 76 -9.14 -12.03 14.07
N ARG A 77 -8.20 -11.99 13.12
CA ARG A 77 -7.20 -10.90 12.95
C ARG A 77 -7.81 -9.52 12.74
N TRP A 78 -8.96 -9.43 12.07
CA TRP A 78 -9.66 -8.18 11.78
C TRP A 78 -11.05 -8.10 12.39
N ALA A 79 -11.33 -8.90 13.40
CA ALA A 79 -12.61 -8.99 14.09
C ALA A 79 -13.80 -9.05 13.09
N GLY A 80 -13.62 -9.79 11.98
CA GLY A 80 -14.57 -9.94 10.89
C GLY A 80 -15.38 -11.24 10.96
N ARG A 81 -15.94 -11.63 9.83
CA ARG A 81 -16.62 -12.94 9.66
C ARG A 81 -15.92 -13.75 8.57
N PRO A 82 -15.65 -15.06 8.75
CA PRO A 82 -14.93 -15.90 7.77
C PRO A 82 -15.50 -15.81 6.36
N MET A 83 -16.82 -15.74 6.23
CA MET A 83 -17.49 -15.67 4.94
C MET A 83 -17.17 -14.43 4.10
N ALA A 84 -16.78 -13.31 4.72
CA ALA A 84 -16.35 -12.15 3.97
C ALA A 84 -15.04 -12.44 3.22
N PHE A 85 -14.15 -13.16 3.86
CA PHE A 85 -12.87 -13.58 3.30
C PHE A 85 -13.01 -14.71 2.29
N LEU A 86 -13.85 -15.72 2.59
CA LEU A 86 -14.17 -16.79 1.64
C LEU A 86 -14.78 -16.26 0.34
N ARG A 87 -15.61 -15.21 0.42
CA ARG A 87 -16.13 -14.53 -0.77
C ARG A 87 -15.02 -13.90 -1.59
N THR A 88 -14.07 -13.22 -0.94
CA THR A 88 -12.91 -12.61 -1.61
C THR A 88 -11.99 -13.65 -2.26
N ALA A 89 -11.83 -14.82 -1.62
CA ALA A 89 -11.03 -15.94 -2.12
C ALA A 89 -11.72 -16.73 -3.25
N SER A 90 -13.02 -16.53 -3.46
CA SER A 90 -13.80 -17.24 -4.48
C SER A 90 -13.71 -16.56 -5.84
N PRO A 91 -13.82 -17.33 -6.94
CA PRO A 91 -13.87 -16.75 -8.27
C PRO A 91 -15.15 -15.92 -8.46
N ALA A 92 -15.06 -14.80 -9.21
CA ALA A 92 -16.19 -13.93 -9.53
C ALA A 92 -17.27 -14.64 -10.38
N ARG A 93 -16.84 -15.62 -11.20
CA ARG A 93 -17.68 -16.47 -12.03
C ARG A 93 -17.48 -17.94 -11.67
N ALA A 94 -18.49 -18.78 -11.89
CA ALA A 94 -18.37 -20.20 -11.62
C ALA A 94 -17.25 -20.85 -12.46
N VAL A 95 -16.31 -21.50 -11.80
CA VAL A 95 -15.22 -22.27 -12.40
C VAL A 95 -15.54 -23.74 -12.24
N THR A 96 -15.75 -24.45 -13.36
CA THR A 96 -16.11 -25.87 -13.37
C THR A 96 -14.95 -26.78 -13.80
N GLY A 97 -13.90 -26.21 -14.41
CA GLY A 97 -12.66 -26.90 -14.80
C GLY A 97 -11.45 -26.09 -14.38
N VAL A 98 -10.38 -26.77 -14.01
CA VAL A 98 -9.07 -26.21 -13.68
C VAL A 98 -8.08 -26.78 -14.69
N PRO A 99 -7.19 -25.96 -15.29
CA PRO A 99 -6.14 -26.46 -16.17
C PRO A 99 -5.24 -27.48 -15.45
N ASP A 100 -4.64 -28.38 -16.20
CA ASP A 100 -3.63 -29.29 -15.67
C ASP A 100 -2.46 -28.49 -15.07
N PRO A 101 -1.84 -29.01 -14.01
CA PRO A 101 -0.70 -28.36 -13.39
C PRO A 101 0.42 -28.14 -14.42
N TRP A 102 0.93 -26.91 -14.43
CA TRP A 102 2.10 -26.60 -15.25
C TRP A 102 3.35 -27.27 -14.66
N GLU A 103 4.08 -28.01 -15.47
CA GLU A 103 5.36 -28.58 -15.10
C GLU A 103 6.50 -27.65 -15.54
N PRO A 104 7.43 -27.28 -14.64
CA PRO A 104 8.56 -26.44 -15.00
C PRO A 104 9.47 -27.13 -16.04
N SER A 105 9.73 -26.46 -17.15
CA SER A 105 10.60 -26.95 -18.21
C SER A 105 12.08 -27.02 -17.81
N HIS A 106 12.46 -26.44 -16.68
CA HIS A 106 13.83 -26.39 -16.17
C HIS A 106 13.86 -26.68 -14.67
N PRO A 107 14.95 -27.25 -14.13
CA PRO A 107 15.11 -27.48 -12.70
C PRO A 107 15.02 -26.16 -11.94
N VAL A 108 14.26 -26.18 -10.85
CA VAL A 108 14.09 -25.02 -9.96
C VAL A 108 15.40 -24.77 -9.21
N PRO A 109 15.99 -23.56 -9.25
CA PRO A 109 17.17 -23.22 -8.46
C PRO A 109 16.91 -23.40 -6.98
N THR A 110 17.78 -24.14 -6.29
CA THR A 110 17.62 -24.46 -4.88
C THR A 110 18.47 -23.61 -3.95
N THR A 111 19.55 -22.99 -4.49
CA THR A 111 20.46 -22.14 -3.72
C THR A 111 20.44 -20.69 -4.18
N GLY A 112 20.85 -19.77 -3.27
CA GLY A 112 20.94 -18.35 -3.59
C GLY A 112 21.91 -18.04 -4.71
N ASP A 113 23.02 -18.75 -4.80
CA ASP A 113 24.00 -18.57 -5.89
C ASP A 113 23.40 -18.97 -7.25
N GLN A 114 22.70 -20.11 -7.33
CA GLN A 114 21.98 -20.52 -8.55
C GLN A 114 20.89 -19.53 -8.97
N LEU A 115 20.17 -18.97 -8.00
CA LEU A 115 19.18 -17.91 -8.27
C LEU A 115 19.84 -16.63 -8.77
N ALA A 116 21.00 -16.24 -8.20
CA ALA A 116 21.73 -15.05 -8.63
C ALA A 116 22.21 -15.21 -10.08
N GLU A 117 22.81 -16.34 -10.41
CA GLU A 117 23.25 -16.64 -11.79
C GLU A 117 22.08 -16.67 -12.76
N SER A 118 20.97 -17.34 -12.41
CA SER A 118 19.85 -17.51 -13.33
C SER A 118 19.03 -16.24 -13.54
N ALA A 119 18.86 -15.40 -12.50
CA ALA A 119 17.95 -14.25 -12.53
C ALA A 119 18.64 -12.92 -12.83
N PHE A 120 19.91 -12.77 -12.42
CA PHE A 120 20.60 -11.48 -12.43
C PHE A 120 21.82 -11.43 -13.36
N ALA A 121 22.31 -12.57 -13.90
CA ALA A 121 23.46 -12.63 -14.82
C ALA A 121 23.13 -12.23 -16.28
N GLY A 122 21.85 -12.01 -16.60
CA GLY A 122 21.39 -11.71 -17.97
C GLY A 122 21.51 -10.23 -18.37
N GLY A 123 22.68 -9.61 -18.22
CA GLY A 123 23.00 -8.28 -18.77
C GLY A 123 23.53 -8.28 -20.21
N ALA A 124 23.47 -9.40 -20.95
CA ALA A 124 23.87 -9.47 -22.35
C ALA A 124 22.68 -9.23 -23.28
N SER A 125 22.75 -8.18 -24.08
CA SER A 125 21.77 -7.81 -25.10
C SER A 125 21.55 -8.94 -26.10
N PRO A 126 20.30 -9.27 -26.48
CA PRO A 126 20.07 -10.08 -27.69
C PRO A 126 20.35 -9.23 -28.92
N SER A 127 21.15 -9.77 -29.81
CA SER A 127 21.49 -9.24 -31.13
C SER A 127 20.26 -9.10 -32.02
N THR A 128 20.19 -7.96 -32.68
CA THR A 128 19.45 -7.54 -33.87
C THR A 128 18.79 -8.62 -34.74
N GLY A 129 17.46 -8.48 -34.90
CA GLY A 129 16.68 -9.05 -35.98
C GLY A 129 15.42 -8.24 -36.16
N GLY A 130 15.27 -7.60 -37.33
CA GLY A 130 14.34 -6.52 -37.62
C GLY A 130 12.87 -6.91 -37.72
N GLY A 131 12.00 -5.92 -37.53
CA GLY A 131 10.55 -5.96 -37.74
C GLY A 131 9.86 -4.80 -37.06
N ALA A 132 9.49 -3.78 -37.82
CA ALA A 132 8.87 -2.57 -37.33
C ALA A 132 7.39 -2.77 -36.92
N SER A 133 7.06 -2.56 -35.68
CA SER A 133 5.74 -2.13 -35.21
C SER A 133 5.95 -1.18 -34.03
N ARG A 134 5.36 0.04 -34.16
CA ARG A 134 5.43 1.09 -33.13
C ARG A 134 4.56 0.68 -31.95
N GLU A 135 5.18 0.08 -30.94
CA GLU A 135 4.63 -0.08 -29.58
C GLU A 135 5.05 1.12 -28.71
N PRO A 136 4.26 1.47 -27.68
CA PRO A 136 4.68 2.50 -26.72
C PRO A 136 5.98 2.03 -26.06
N ALA A 137 7.06 2.74 -26.35
CA ALA A 137 8.38 2.46 -25.82
C ALA A 137 8.38 2.65 -24.31
N PHE A 138 8.28 1.54 -23.56
CA PHE A 138 8.80 1.52 -22.21
C PHE A 138 10.29 1.82 -22.28
N PRO A 139 10.80 2.74 -21.46
CA PRO A 139 12.19 3.15 -21.54
C PRO A 139 13.12 1.94 -21.37
N GLY A 140 13.90 1.73 -22.36
CA GLY A 140 14.97 0.74 -22.37
C GLY A 140 16.10 1.05 -21.37
N PRO A 141 17.20 0.34 -21.41
CA PRO A 141 17.94 -0.22 -20.31
C PRO A 141 18.71 0.79 -19.47
N ALA A 142 19.01 0.38 -18.24
CA ALA A 142 19.83 0.96 -17.20
C ALA A 142 19.11 1.99 -16.29
N GLY A 143 18.03 1.52 -15.64
CA GLY A 143 17.66 2.03 -14.31
C GLY A 143 18.75 1.67 -13.27
N PRO A 144 18.77 2.34 -12.10
CA PRO A 144 19.69 1.98 -11.03
C PRO A 144 19.53 0.49 -10.68
N SER A 145 20.66 -0.19 -10.48
CA SER A 145 20.69 -1.62 -10.17
C SER A 145 19.96 -1.91 -8.86
N LEU A 146 19.46 -3.12 -8.72
CA LEU A 146 18.93 -3.64 -7.46
C LEU A 146 19.99 -3.56 -6.34
N PRO A 147 19.58 -3.57 -5.05
CA PRO A 147 20.48 -3.93 -3.97
C PRO A 147 21.22 -5.22 -4.35
N ASP A 148 22.41 -5.42 -3.80
CA ASP A 148 23.25 -6.56 -4.17
C ASP A 148 22.43 -7.78 -4.66
N PRO A 149 22.48 -8.13 -5.97
CA PRO A 149 21.66 -9.21 -6.53
C PRO A 149 21.85 -10.53 -5.78
N ARG A 150 23.07 -10.77 -5.27
CA ARG A 150 23.37 -11.95 -4.48
C ARG A 150 22.65 -11.94 -3.13
N ALA A 151 22.63 -10.80 -2.44
CA ALA A 151 21.90 -10.68 -1.18
C ALA A 151 20.39 -10.89 -1.37
N VAL A 152 19.82 -10.39 -2.47
CA VAL A 152 18.41 -10.60 -2.83
C VAL A 152 18.15 -12.09 -3.15
N ALA A 153 19.05 -12.73 -3.90
CA ALA A 153 18.93 -14.15 -4.22
C ALA A 153 19.03 -15.05 -2.99
N LEU A 154 19.97 -14.77 -2.08
CA LEU A 154 20.08 -15.46 -0.79
C LEU A 154 18.81 -15.30 0.05
N ALA A 155 18.28 -14.06 0.13
CA ALA A 155 17.04 -13.78 0.82
C ALA A 155 15.86 -14.57 0.25
N LEU A 156 15.73 -14.64 -1.07
CA LEU A 156 14.74 -15.46 -1.76
C LEU A 156 14.98 -16.95 -1.57
N ALA A 157 16.22 -17.39 -1.42
CA ALA A 157 16.53 -18.79 -1.11
C ALA A 157 16.19 -19.18 0.33
N GLY A 158 15.82 -18.23 1.19
CA GLY A 158 15.62 -18.47 2.62
C GLY A 158 16.94 -18.64 3.39
N GLU A 159 18.04 -18.26 2.76
CA GLU A 159 19.38 -18.30 3.34
C GLU A 159 19.67 -17.02 4.14
N SER A 160 20.59 -17.12 5.13
CA SER A 160 21.00 -15.95 5.90
C SER A 160 21.80 -14.99 5.03
N VAL A 161 21.37 -13.72 5.00
CA VAL A 161 22.08 -12.68 4.25
C VAL A 161 23.17 -12.09 5.15
N PRO A 162 24.46 -12.16 4.75
CA PRO A 162 25.54 -11.51 5.49
C PRO A 162 25.33 -9.99 5.49
N LEU A 163 25.27 -9.37 6.66
CA LEU A 163 25.21 -7.91 6.77
C LEU A 163 26.61 -7.32 6.59
N PRO A 164 26.86 -6.45 5.61
CA PRO A 164 28.10 -5.69 5.60
C PRO A 164 28.10 -4.71 6.78
N GLY A 165 29.00 -4.90 7.75
CA GLY A 165 29.21 -4.00 8.88
C GLY A 165 28.39 -4.32 10.13
N ALA A 166 28.31 -5.57 10.57
CA ALA A 166 27.67 -6.01 11.82
C ALA A 166 28.35 -5.50 13.11
N GLY A 167 28.70 -4.21 13.17
CA GLY A 167 29.27 -3.53 14.34
C GLY A 167 28.32 -2.56 15.06
N ARG A 168 27.11 -2.32 14.57
CA ARG A 168 26.11 -1.47 15.24
C ARG A 168 24.97 -2.31 15.78
N LYS A 169 24.83 -2.31 17.09
CA LYS A 169 23.68 -2.87 17.83
C LYS A 169 22.39 -2.25 17.28
N THR A 170 21.70 -2.98 16.42
CA THR A 170 20.30 -2.70 16.09
C THR A 170 19.47 -3.06 17.32
N GLY A 171 18.56 -2.18 17.72
CA GLY A 171 17.74 -2.31 18.92
C GLY A 171 17.01 -3.65 19.01
N ALA A 172 16.66 -4.02 20.24
CA ALA A 172 16.05 -5.24 20.75
C ALA A 172 15.51 -6.21 19.69
N GLY A 173 16.30 -7.25 19.42
CA GLY A 173 16.04 -8.20 18.35
C GLY A 173 14.82 -9.08 18.59
N HIS A 174 13.93 -9.06 17.62
CA HIS A 174 13.14 -10.25 17.36
C HIS A 174 14.07 -11.33 16.78
N PRO A 175 13.87 -12.62 17.12
CA PRO A 175 14.67 -13.70 16.56
C PRO A 175 14.56 -13.63 15.04
N GLN A 176 15.70 -13.56 14.35
CA GLN A 176 15.79 -13.48 12.90
C GLN A 176 15.20 -14.78 12.32
N SER A 177 13.92 -14.72 11.94
CA SER A 177 13.32 -15.82 11.20
C SER A 177 13.80 -15.72 9.74
N PRO A 178 14.51 -16.72 9.23
CA PRO A 178 14.96 -16.72 7.83
C PRO A 178 13.77 -16.46 6.89
N GLY A 179 13.98 -15.67 5.84
CA GLY A 179 12.98 -15.43 4.81
C GLY A 179 12.01 -14.26 5.04
N ARG A 180 12.17 -13.43 6.09
CA ARG A 180 11.40 -12.19 6.28
C ARG A 180 12.23 -10.98 5.88
N ILE A 181 12.06 -10.50 4.66
CA ILE A 181 12.89 -9.46 4.07
C ILE A 181 12.07 -8.23 3.73
N VAL A 182 12.57 -7.07 4.13
CA VAL A 182 12.12 -5.75 3.66
C VAL A 182 13.20 -5.21 2.74
N LEU A 183 12.85 -5.03 1.48
CA LEU A 183 13.79 -4.59 0.45
C LEU A 183 13.54 -3.14 0.09
N ARG A 184 14.48 -2.24 0.42
CA ARG A 184 14.41 -0.86 -0.03
C ARG A 184 14.92 -0.76 -1.45
N LEU A 185 14.06 -0.34 -2.36
CA LEU A 185 14.37 -0.13 -3.78
C LEU A 185 14.32 1.37 -4.08
N ALA A 186 15.31 1.89 -4.80
CA ALA A 186 15.21 3.26 -5.29
C ALA A 186 13.97 3.42 -6.20
N PRO A 187 13.27 4.58 -6.20
CA PRO A 187 12.03 4.76 -6.97
C PRO A 187 12.14 4.41 -8.46
N GLY A 188 13.27 4.72 -9.10
CA GLY A 188 13.53 4.44 -10.51
C GLY A 188 14.09 3.04 -10.80
N ALA A 189 14.20 2.14 -9.80
CA ALA A 189 14.75 0.80 -10.02
C ALA A 189 13.80 -0.09 -10.82
N ASP A 190 14.34 -0.89 -11.75
CA ASP A 190 13.56 -1.93 -12.41
C ASP A 190 13.32 -3.09 -11.44
N ARG A 191 12.04 -3.38 -11.21
CA ARG A 191 11.57 -4.42 -10.29
C ARG A 191 11.48 -5.80 -10.96
N PHE A 192 11.56 -5.86 -12.28
CA PHE A 192 11.34 -7.10 -13.04
C PHE A 192 12.34 -8.21 -12.69
N PRO A 193 13.67 -7.97 -12.56
CA PRO A 193 14.61 -8.99 -12.14
C PRO A 193 14.28 -9.63 -10.79
N LEU A 194 13.81 -8.83 -9.81
CA LEU A 194 13.36 -9.32 -8.51
C LEU A 194 12.17 -10.28 -8.65
N VAL A 195 11.17 -9.87 -9.44
CA VAL A 195 9.97 -10.69 -9.68
C VAL A 195 10.35 -11.98 -10.40
N LEU A 196 11.20 -11.90 -11.41
CA LEU A 196 11.67 -13.06 -12.17
C LEU A 196 12.43 -14.04 -11.27
N ALA A 197 13.27 -13.55 -10.37
CA ALA A 197 13.98 -14.38 -9.39
C ALA A 197 12.98 -15.11 -8.45
N ALA A 198 11.94 -14.45 -7.98
CA ALA A 198 10.89 -15.09 -7.19
C ALA A 198 10.16 -16.18 -8.00
N CYS A 199 9.80 -15.92 -9.26
CA CYS A 199 9.13 -16.88 -10.13
C CYS A 199 10.01 -18.09 -10.47
N ARG A 200 11.32 -17.93 -10.52
CA ARG A 200 12.27 -19.02 -10.78
C ARG A 200 12.43 -20.00 -9.61
N ARG A 201 11.99 -19.62 -8.42
CA ARG A 201 11.90 -20.56 -7.30
C ARG A 201 10.74 -21.55 -7.41
N GLY A 202 9.79 -21.29 -8.27
CA GLY A 202 8.52 -22.02 -8.41
C GLY A 202 7.34 -21.06 -8.47
N THR A 203 6.16 -21.56 -8.11
CA THR A 203 4.94 -20.74 -8.12
C THR A 203 5.05 -19.58 -7.12
N ALA A 204 5.07 -18.36 -7.63
CA ALA A 204 5.15 -17.16 -6.81
C ALA A 204 3.78 -16.46 -6.65
N LEU A 205 3.62 -15.74 -5.55
CA LEU A 205 2.51 -14.82 -5.33
C LEU A 205 3.04 -13.39 -5.28
N VAL A 206 2.70 -12.58 -6.29
CA VAL A 206 3.19 -11.20 -6.45
C VAL A 206 2.03 -10.22 -6.33
N ILE A 207 2.08 -9.35 -5.34
CA ILE A 207 1.06 -8.34 -5.07
C ILE A 207 1.57 -6.96 -5.46
N LEU A 208 0.72 -6.20 -6.19
CA LEU A 208 0.98 -4.85 -6.66
C LEU A 208 -0.15 -3.89 -6.20
N PRO A 209 0.09 -2.56 -6.22
CA PRO A 209 -0.94 -1.59 -5.87
C PRO A 209 -2.15 -1.57 -6.81
N SER A 210 -1.94 -1.84 -8.11
CA SER A 210 -2.99 -1.72 -9.12
C SER A 210 -3.10 -2.92 -10.05
N VAL A 211 -4.30 -3.14 -10.60
CA VAL A 211 -4.57 -4.18 -11.61
C VAL A 211 -3.81 -3.87 -12.91
N ALA A 212 -3.77 -2.61 -13.33
CA ALA A 212 -3.07 -2.21 -14.55
C ALA A 212 -1.55 -2.51 -14.48
N GLU A 213 -0.91 -2.27 -13.34
CA GLU A 213 0.50 -2.67 -13.14
C GLU A 213 0.66 -4.19 -13.17
N ALA A 214 -0.30 -4.94 -12.61
CA ALA A 214 -0.28 -6.40 -12.64
C ALA A 214 -0.43 -6.96 -14.06
N GLU A 215 -1.29 -6.37 -14.89
CA GLU A 215 -1.45 -6.74 -16.31
C GLU A 215 -0.15 -6.53 -17.09
N VAL A 216 0.49 -5.36 -16.95
CA VAL A 216 1.77 -5.06 -17.60
C VAL A 216 2.85 -6.04 -17.16
N LEU A 217 2.94 -6.32 -15.85
CA LEU A 217 3.90 -7.29 -15.32
C LEU A 217 3.61 -8.70 -15.85
N GLY A 218 2.33 -9.11 -15.89
CA GLY A 218 1.90 -10.40 -16.43
C GLY A 218 2.35 -10.61 -17.88
N VAL A 219 2.20 -9.59 -18.74
CA VAL A 219 2.69 -9.63 -20.13
C VAL A 219 4.21 -9.82 -20.18
N ARG A 220 4.97 -9.09 -19.35
CA ARG A 220 6.44 -9.23 -19.31
C ARG A 220 6.88 -10.63 -18.87
N LEU A 221 6.21 -11.20 -17.86
CA LEU A 221 6.52 -12.54 -17.34
C LEU A 221 6.18 -13.62 -18.36
N ARG A 222 5.05 -13.55 -19.07
CA ARG A 222 4.69 -14.47 -20.15
C ARG A 222 5.73 -14.44 -21.29
N ARG A 223 6.21 -13.24 -21.65
CA ARG A 223 7.32 -13.09 -22.63
C ARG A 223 8.64 -13.71 -22.14
N ALA A 224 8.85 -13.78 -20.82
CA ALA A 224 9.99 -14.44 -20.21
C ALA A 224 9.76 -15.95 -19.98
N GLY A 225 8.68 -16.54 -20.51
CA GLY A 225 8.37 -17.96 -20.41
C GLY A 225 7.81 -18.41 -19.04
N VAL A 226 7.35 -17.47 -18.19
CA VAL A 226 6.73 -17.79 -16.90
C VAL A 226 5.24 -17.97 -17.09
N PRO A 227 4.63 -19.09 -16.66
CA PRO A 227 3.17 -19.26 -16.64
C PRO A 227 2.59 -18.36 -15.56
N VAL A 228 1.70 -17.45 -15.96
CA VAL A 228 1.16 -16.38 -15.09
C VAL A 228 -0.34 -16.35 -15.17
N ALA A 229 -0.97 -16.25 -14.01
CA ALA A 229 -2.36 -15.91 -13.81
C ALA A 229 -2.47 -14.46 -13.28
N VAL A 230 -3.10 -13.58 -14.05
CA VAL A 230 -3.38 -12.20 -13.63
C VAL A 230 -4.77 -12.14 -12.99
N MET A 231 -4.80 -11.77 -11.72
CA MET A 231 -6.04 -11.67 -10.96
C MET A 231 -6.75 -10.33 -11.22
N PRO A 232 -8.11 -10.31 -11.21
CA PRO A 232 -9.01 -11.39 -10.77
C PRO A 232 -9.46 -12.38 -11.86
N ASP A 233 -9.18 -12.12 -13.14
CA ASP A 233 -9.86 -12.79 -14.27
C ASP A 233 -9.34 -14.21 -14.52
N GLU A 234 -8.09 -14.49 -14.19
CA GLU A 234 -7.44 -15.77 -14.48
C GLU A 234 -7.39 -16.70 -13.23
N TRP A 235 -8.47 -16.75 -12.45
CA TRP A 235 -8.55 -17.53 -11.22
C TRP A 235 -8.35 -19.04 -11.44
N ALA A 236 -8.84 -19.58 -12.56
CA ALA A 236 -8.69 -21.00 -12.88
C ALA A 236 -7.21 -21.35 -13.15
N GLN A 237 -6.47 -20.50 -13.85
CA GLN A 237 -5.04 -20.67 -14.11
C GLN A 237 -4.22 -20.60 -12.81
N ALA A 238 -4.59 -19.69 -11.90
CA ALA A 238 -3.98 -19.60 -10.58
C ALA A 238 -4.13 -20.94 -9.82
N ARG A 239 -5.34 -21.54 -9.84
CA ARG A 239 -5.59 -22.83 -9.24
C ARG A 239 -4.89 -24.00 -9.98
N GLY A 240 -4.59 -23.84 -11.25
CA GLY A 240 -3.80 -24.78 -12.06
C GLY A 240 -2.28 -24.69 -11.83
N GLY A 241 -1.80 -23.88 -10.88
CA GLY A 241 -0.38 -23.81 -10.50
C GLY A 241 0.42 -22.72 -11.23
N ALA A 242 -0.23 -21.80 -11.94
CA ALA A 242 0.45 -20.62 -12.48
C ALA A 242 0.90 -19.66 -11.38
N THR A 243 2.03 -18.96 -11.59
CA THR A 243 2.43 -17.81 -10.77
C THR A 243 1.32 -16.77 -10.76
N VAL A 244 0.97 -16.27 -9.60
CA VAL A 244 -0.13 -15.32 -9.43
C VAL A 244 0.42 -13.90 -9.32
N VAL A 245 -0.13 -13.01 -10.15
CA VAL A 245 0.14 -11.57 -10.14
C VAL A 245 -1.18 -10.83 -10.02
N GLY A 246 -1.25 -9.84 -9.14
CA GLY A 246 -2.49 -9.06 -9.03
C GLY A 246 -2.43 -7.97 -7.98
N ALA A 247 -3.52 -7.19 -7.91
CA ALA A 247 -3.70 -6.19 -6.87
C ALA A 247 -4.15 -6.86 -5.55
N ARG A 248 -4.57 -6.04 -4.58
CA ARG A 248 -4.96 -6.47 -3.23
C ARG A 248 -5.73 -7.80 -3.14
N SER A 249 -6.74 -8.00 -4.00
CA SER A 249 -7.56 -9.22 -3.98
C SER A 249 -6.79 -10.49 -4.32
N ALA A 250 -5.67 -10.38 -5.05
CA ALA A 250 -4.80 -11.51 -5.37
C ALA A 250 -4.15 -12.16 -4.13
N ALA A 251 -4.12 -11.45 -3.00
CA ALA A 251 -3.69 -12.03 -1.73
C ALA A 251 -4.53 -13.26 -1.33
N TRP A 252 -5.75 -13.37 -1.85
CA TRP A 252 -6.70 -14.47 -1.64
C TRP A 252 -6.81 -15.43 -2.83
N ALA A 253 -5.92 -15.32 -3.82
CA ALA A 253 -5.93 -16.23 -4.96
C ALA A 253 -5.49 -17.65 -4.56
N PRO A 254 -6.05 -18.70 -5.19
CA PRO A 254 -5.60 -20.07 -4.98
C PRO A 254 -4.21 -20.26 -5.63
N VAL A 255 -3.18 -20.45 -4.82
CA VAL A 255 -1.81 -20.68 -5.29
C VAL A 255 -1.39 -22.09 -4.89
N VAL A 256 -1.19 -22.95 -5.87
CA VAL A 256 -0.72 -24.32 -5.65
C VAL A 256 0.79 -24.35 -5.64
N GLY A 257 1.39 -25.00 -4.63
CA GLY A 257 2.85 -25.11 -4.52
C GLY A 257 3.54 -23.76 -4.33
N LEU A 258 2.98 -22.89 -3.48
CA LEU A 258 3.57 -21.56 -3.18
C LEU A 258 5.05 -21.71 -2.79
N ALA A 259 5.94 -21.05 -3.54
CA ALA A 259 7.40 -21.11 -3.35
C ALA A 259 8.02 -19.77 -2.93
N ALA A 260 7.37 -18.65 -3.23
CA ALA A 260 7.82 -17.30 -2.81
C ALA A 260 6.65 -16.32 -2.78
N VAL A 261 6.76 -15.32 -1.92
CA VAL A 261 5.81 -14.20 -1.83
C VAL A 261 6.55 -12.88 -2.03
N LEU A 262 5.99 -12.02 -2.85
CA LEU A 262 6.54 -10.68 -3.12
C LEU A 262 5.43 -9.64 -3.08
N VAL A 263 5.61 -8.60 -2.27
CA VAL A 263 4.74 -7.41 -2.25
C VAL A 263 5.53 -6.23 -2.78
N LEU A 264 5.10 -5.67 -3.90
CA LEU A 264 5.70 -4.48 -4.50
C LEU A 264 4.98 -3.23 -4.01
N ASP A 265 5.75 -2.19 -3.71
CA ASP A 265 5.25 -0.94 -3.13
C ASP A 265 4.37 -1.19 -1.90
N GLU A 266 4.91 -1.96 -0.94
CA GLU A 266 4.16 -2.42 0.24
C GLU A 266 3.59 -1.26 1.08
N HIS A 267 4.17 -0.06 0.95
CA HIS A 267 3.74 1.18 1.61
C HIS A 267 2.45 1.78 1.04
N ASP A 268 2.03 1.32 -0.17
CA ASP A 268 0.89 1.92 -0.88
C ASP A 268 -0.45 1.57 -0.18
N GLU A 269 -1.27 2.60 0.05
CA GLU A 269 -2.57 2.46 0.70
C GLU A 269 -3.54 1.54 -0.05
N ALA A 270 -3.34 1.34 -1.37
CA ALA A 270 -4.15 0.44 -2.19
C ALA A 270 -4.12 -1.02 -1.70
N HIS A 271 -3.11 -1.40 -0.90
CA HIS A 271 -3.03 -2.72 -0.27
C HIS A 271 -4.02 -2.90 0.90
N LYS A 272 -4.60 -1.82 1.44
CA LYS A 272 -5.62 -1.87 2.50
C LYS A 272 -7.02 -1.91 1.89
N GLN A 273 -7.86 -2.83 2.38
CA GLN A 273 -9.31 -2.87 2.09
C GLN A 273 -10.01 -1.83 2.94
N GLU A 274 -10.73 -0.90 2.31
CA GLU A 274 -11.47 0.14 3.03
C GLU A 274 -12.84 -0.33 3.53
N GLN A 275 -13.46 -1.32 2.84
CA GLN A 275 -14.74 -1.88 3.24
C GLN A 275 -14.57 -2.87 4.39
N THR A 276 -15.56 -2.94 5.27
CA THR A 276 -15.57 -3.89 6.40
C THR A 276 -15.77 -5.34 5.94
N PRO A 277 -14.91 -6.29 6.40
CA PRO A 277 -13.75 -6.10 7.27
C PRO A 277 -12.57 -5.44 6.55
N GLY A 278 -11.95 -4.45 7.21
CA GLY A 278 -10.79 -3.75 6.68
C GLY A 278 -9.52 -4.58 6.88
N TRP A 279 -9.05 -5.27 5.84
CA TRP A 279 -7.84 -6.09 5.89
C TRP A 279 -6.73 -5.54 5.00
N HIS A 280 -5.48 -5.90 5.27
CA HIS A 280 -4.31 -5.48 4.51
C HIS A 280 -3.69 -6.65 3.74
N ALA A 281 -3.45 -6.49 2.43
CA ALA A 281 -2.89 -7.56 1.58
C ALA A 281 -1.54 -8.05 2.07
N ARG A 282 -0.65 -7.14 2.49
CA ARG A 282 0.65 -7.47 3.10
C ARG A 282 0.50 -8.50 4.23
N ASP A 283 -0.40 -8.24 5.20
CA ASP A 283 -0.55 -9.09 6.38
C ASP A 283 -1.10 -10.49 5.99
N VAL A 284 -2.01 -10.53 5.00
CA VAL A 284 -2.55 -11.79 4.47
C VAL A 284 -1.45 -12.64 3.84
N VAL A 285 -0.63 -12.05 2.95
CA VAL A 285 0.39 -12.81 2.24
C VAL A 285 1.59 -13.16 3.10
N VAL A 286 1.91 -12.33 4.10
CA VAL A 286 2.90 -12.64 5.13
C VAL A 286 2.48 -13.89 5.93
N GLU A 287 1.21 -13.99 6.33
CA GLU A 287 0.69 -15.16 7.02
C GLU A 287 0.70 -16.39 6.10
N ARG A 288 0.36 -16.23 4.81
CA ARG A 288 0.46 -17.32 3.83
C ARG A 288 1.89 -17.83 3.68
N ALA A 289 2.87 -16.93 3.55
CA ALA A 289 4.28 -17.29 3.47
C ALA A 289 4.74 -18.03 4.73
N ARG A 290 4.32 -17.56 5.92
CA ARG A 290 4.64 -18.19 7.20
C ARG A 290 4.08 -19.63 7.28
N ARG A 291 2.83 -19.84 6.86
CA ARG A 291 2.18 -21.17 6.86
C ARG A 291 2.84 -22.12 5.86
N ALA A 292 3.21 -21.61 4.70
CA ALA A 292 3.87 -22.40 3.66
C ALA A 292 5.38 -22.61 3.93
N GLY A 293 5.98 -21.90 4.89
CA GLY A 293 7.42 -21.99 5.17
C GLY A 293 8.29 -21.42 4.04
N VAL A 294 7.78 -20.43 3.29
CA VAL A 294 8.47 -19.86 2.12
C VAL A 294 8.93 -18.41 2.37
N PRO A 295 9.94 -17.92 1.63
CA PRO A 295 10.40 -16.56 1.74
C PRO A 295 9.33 -15.55 1.35
N CYS A 296 9.31 -14.42 2.06
CA CYS A 296 8.45 -13.28 1.79
C CYS A 296 9.28 -12.00 1.72
N VAL A 297 9.17 -11.29 0.62
CA VAL A 297 9.86 -10.02 0.38
C VAL A 297 8.85 -8.89 0.26
N LEU A 298 8.98 -7.89 1.13
CA LEU A 298 8.24 -6.64 1.08
C LEU A 298 9.14 -5.57 0.45
N ALA A 299 8.84 -5.15 -0.78
CA ALA A 299 9.68 -4.22 -1.53
C ALA A 299 9.04 -2.83 -1.60
N SER A 300 9.82 -1.78 -1.33
CA SER A 300 9.34 -0.40 -1.29
C SER A 300 10.49 0.61 -1.43
N PRO A 301 10.29 1.77 -2.07
CA PRO A 301 11.23 2.88 -1.99
C PRO A 301 11.23 3.58 -0.62
N CYS A 302 10.13 3.49 0.12
CA CYS A 302 9.93 4.07 1.46
C CYS A 302 9.16 3.07 2.34
N PRO A 303 9.83 2.01 2.83
CA PRO A 303 9.19 0.98 3.63
C PRO A 303 8.41 1.55 4.82
N SER A 304 7.19 1.04 5.04
CA SER A 304 6.35 1.42 6.17
C SER A 304 6.97 0.99 7.51
N LEU A 305 6.62 1.65 8.62
CA LEU A 305 7.11 1.25 9.94
C LEU A 305 6.67 -0.17 10.30
N GLU A 306 5.47 -0.57 9.89
CA GLU A 306 4.96 -1.93 10.08
C GLU A 306 5.82 -2.98 9.37
N ALA A 307 6.27 -2.68 8.16
CA ALA A 307 7.20 -3.55 7.43
C ALA A 307 8.56 -3.60 8.11
N LEU A 308 9.10 -2.43 8.52
CA LEU A 308 10.40 -2.33 9.19
C LEU A 308 10.46 -3.04 10.55
N GLU A 309 9.32 -3.20 11.23
CA GLU A 309 9.23 -4.00 12.46
C GLU A 309 9.05 -5.50 12.16
N TRP A 310 8.48 -5.84 11.00
CA TRP A 310 8.20 -7.21 10.63
C TRP A 310 9.43 -7.98 10.14
N GLY A 311 10.32 -7.34 9.35
CA GLY A 311 11.39 -8.05 8.65
C GLY A 311 12.74 -7.35 8.64
N GLN A 312 13.76 -8.07 8.19
CA GLN A 312 15.12 -7.55 8.02
C GLN A 312 15.20 -6.58 6.85
N LEU A 313 15.65 -5.35 7.10
CA LEU A 313 15.84 -4.36 6.06
C LEU A 313 17.13 -4.58 5.26
N LEU A 314 16.97 -4.77 3.94
CA LEU A 314 18.06 -4.71 2.96
C LEU A 314 17.97 -3.40 2.18
N THR A 315 19.10 -2.68 2.09
CA THR A 315 19.19 -1.40 1.40
C THR A 315 20.21 -1.46 0.27
N PRO A 316 20.00 -0.73 -0.84
CA PRO A 316 21.02 -0.58 -1.86
C PRO A 316 22.21 0.23 -1.33
N PRO A 317 23.40 0.14 -1.97
CA PRO A 317 24.47 1.10 -1.75
C PRO A 317 23.98 2.54 -1.94
N ARG A 318 24.51 3.48 -1.17
CA ARG A 318 24.07 4.90 -1.20
C ARG A 318 24.21 5.56 -2.57
N SER A 319 25.21 5.16 -3.37
CA SER A 319 25.36 5.61 -4.76
C SER A 319 24.18 5.19 -5.63
N VAL A 320 23.78 3.92 -5.56
CA VAL A 320 22.64 3.36 -6.29
C VAL A 320 21.33 4.01 -5.87
N GLU A 321 21.14 4.20 -4.57
CA GLU A 321 19.95 4.87 -4.04
C GLU A 321 19.83 6.30 -4.56
N ARG A 322 20.93 7.09 -4.53
CA ARG A 322 20.97 8.44 -5.06
C ARG A 322 20.72 8.51 -6.57
N GLU A 323 21.20 7.56 -7.34
CA GLU A 323 20.95 7.49 -8.79
C GLU A 323 19.47 7.23 -9.10
N GLY A 324 18.78 6.50 -8.25
CA GLY A 324 17.37 6.15 -8.45
C GLY A 324 16.38 7.26 -8.04
N TRP A 325 16.86 8.32 -7.37
CA TRP A 325 16.08 9.52 -7.09
C TRP A 325 16.39 10.61 -8.14
N PRO A 326 15.42 11.49 -8.49
CA PRO A 326 15.65 12.59 -9.42
C PRO A 326 16.49 13.69 -8.80
N ILE A 327 16.74 14.75 -9.58
CA ILE A 327 17.27 16.01 -9.06
C ILE A 327 16.13 16.71 -8.32
N VAL A 328 16.34 17.08 -7.06
CA VAL A 328 15.35 17.76 -6.23
C VAL A 328 15.68 19.25 -6.12
N ASP A 329 14.76 20.08 -6.57
CA ASP A 329 14.81 21.53 -6.45
C ASP A 329 13.85 21.95 -5.31
N VAL A 330 14.38 22.33 -4.15
CA VAL A 330 13.58 22.85 -3.03
C VAL A 330 13.45 24.36 -3.16
N ILE A 331 12.21 24.84 -3.25
CA ILE A 331 11.90 26.27 -3.32
C ILE A 331 11.36 26.69 -1.96
N ASP A 332 12.21 27.41 -1.24
CA ASP A 332 11.90 27.96 0.09
C ASP A 332 10.95 29.15 -0.04
N ARG A 333 9.75 29.00 0.49
CA ARG A 333 8.70 30.01 0.47
C ARG A 333 8.47 30.70 1.82
N ARG A 334 9.40 30.57 2.78
CA ARG A 334 9.28 31.19 4.11
C ARG A 334 9.18 32.72 4.04
N HIS A 335 9.87 33.30 3.09
CA HIS A 335 9.91 34.75 2.92
C HIS A 335 8.83 35.31 1.96
N ASP A 336 8.05 34.45 1.35
CA ASP A 336 6.94 34.89 0.52
C ASP A 336 5.81 35.50 1.38
N ASP A 337 5.26 36.66 0.96
CA ASP A 337 4.08 37.21 1.61
C ASP A 337 2.90 36.21 1.46
N PRO A 338 2.36 35.69 2.58
CA PRO A 338 1.27 34.69 2.52
C PRO A 338 0.01 35.17 1.81
N GLY A 339 -0.17 36.49 1.68
CA GLY A 339 -1.35 37.09 1.05
C GLY A 339 -1.16 37.54 -0.41
N ARG A 340 0.09 37.61 -0.89
CA ARG A 340 0.43 38.15 -2.21
C ARG A 340 1.21 37.20 -3.09
N ALA A 341 1.87 36.19 -2.50
CA ALA A 341 2.65 35.25 -3.27
C ALA A 341 1.71 34.34 -4.13
N GLY A 342 1.95 34.33 -5.40
CA GLY A 342 1.26 33.43 -6.35
C GLY A 342 1.58 31.95 -6.06
N LEU A 343 0.80 31.04 -6.64
CA LEU A 343 0.97 29.60 -6.50
C LEU A 343 2.27 29.10 -7.19
N TYR A 344 2.72 29.81 -8.22
CA TYR A 344 3.84 29.41 -9.08
C TYR A 344 5.08 30.24 -8.82
N SER A 345 6.17 29.59 -8.40
CA SER A 345 7.45 30.27 -8.23
C SER A 345 8.09 30.64 -9.58
N PRO A 346 8.94 31.67 -9.64
CA PRO A 346 9.68 32.03 -10.86
C PRO A 346 10.47 30.85 -11.43
N ARG A 347 11.10 30.05 -10.56
CA ARG A 347 11.87 28.87 -10.95
C ARG A 347 11.00 27.82 -11.64
N LEU A 348 9.78 27.56 -11.15
CA LEU A 348 8.86 26.63 -11.81
C LEU A 348 8.44 27.17 -13.19
N VAL A 349 8.15 28.46 -13.31
CA VAL A 349 7.80 29.11 -14.59
C VAL A 349 8.94 28.98 -15.61
N GLU A 350 10.19 29.16 -15.19
CA GLU A 350 11.38 28.93 -16.03
C GLU A 350 11.42 27.49 -16.56
N LEU A 351 11.25 26.49 -15.68
CA LEU A 351 11.26 25.09 -16.06
C LEU A 351 10.13 24.73 -17.04
N MET A 352 8.93 25.29 -16.84
CA MET A 352 7.81 25.09 -17.76
C MET A 352 8.10 25.71 -19.15
N ARG A 353 8.77 26.84 -19.20
CA ARG A 353 9.14 27.52 -20.47
C ARG A 353 10.32 26.84 -21.18
N ALA A 354 11.18 26.17 -20.43
CA ALA A 354 12.33 25.46 -21.00
C ALA A 354 11.93 24.26 -21.89
N GLY A 355 10.69 23.81 -21.80
CA GLY A 355 10.19 22.66 -22.57
C GLY A 355 10.07 21.39 -21.73
N GLY A 356 9.72 20.29 -22.40
CA GLY A 356 9.47 19.01 -21.74
C GLY A 356 8.06 18.87 -21.16
N LYS A 357 7.77 17.69 -20.61
CA LYS A 357 6.47 17.35 -20.00
C LYS A 357 6.49 17.68 -18.51
N VAL A 358 5.56 18.51 -18.06
CA VAL A 358 5.49 19.03 -16.69
C VAL A 358 4.20 18.59 -16.02
N LEU A 359 4.31 18.02 -14.83
CA LEU A 359 3.18 17.68 -13.97
C LEU A 359 3.17 18.59 -12.74
N CYS A 360 2.09 19.30 -12.51
CA CYS A 360 1.86 20.12 -11.33
C CYS A 360 0.88 19.43 -10.39
N VAL A 361 1.35 19.06 -9.20
CA VAL A 361 0.54 18.38 -8.18
C VAL A 361 0.00 19.42 -7.20
N LEU A 362 -1.33 19.46 -7.05
CA LEU A 362 -2.02 20.32 -6.12
C LEU A 362 -3.22 19.56 -5.52
N ASN A 363 -3.03 18.96 -4.35
CA ASN A 363 -4.09 18.23 -3.69
C ASN A 363 -5.16 19.16 -3.12
N ARG A 364 -6.43 18.84 -3.42
CA ARG A 364 -7.60 19.64 -2.97
C ARG A 364 -8.33 19.04 -1.77
N LYS A 365 -8.22 17.74 -1.55
CA LYS A 365 -8.95 17.02 -0.48
C LYS A 365 -8.15 17.05 0.83
N GLY A 366 -8.84 17.29 1.95
CA GLY A 366 -8.24 17.21 3.28
C GLY A 366 -7.34 18.38 3.67
N ARG A 367 -7.53 19.56 3.08
CA ARG A 367 -6.73 20.75 3.37
C ARG A 367 -6.80 21.14 4.85
N ALA A 368 -5.66 21.10 5.52
CA ALA A 368 -5.50 21.81 6.77
C ALA A 368 -5.68 23.33 6.50
N ARG A 369 -6.40 24.01 7.39
CA ARG A 369 -6.44 25.47 7.39
C ARG A 369 -5.11 25.98 7.93
N LEU A 370 -4.06 25.92 7.11
CA LEU A 370 -2.71 26.31 7.53
C LEU A 370 -2.67 27.79 7.91
N LEU A 371 -2.08 28.04 9.07
CA LEU A 371 -1.87 29.38 9.61
C LEU A 371 -0.37 29.72 9.59
N ALA A 372 -0.06 30.96 9.27
CA ALA A 372 1.28 31.51 9.43
C ALA A 372 1.22 32.81 10.26
N CYS A 373 2.27 33.10 10.99
CA CYS A 373 2.39 34.36 11.72
C CYS A 373 2.35 35.56 10.75
N ALA A 374 1.51 36.55 11.08
CA ALA A 374 1.39 37.74 10.24
C ALA A 374 2.66 38.61 10.25
N ALA A 375 3.49 38.48 11.29
CA ALA A 375 4.70 39.32 11.46
C ALA A 375 5.94 38.66 10.82
N CYS A 376 6.22 37.38 11.08
CA CYS A 376 7.44 36.70 10.61
C CYS A 376 7.22 35.64 9.54
N GLY A 377 5.96 35.28 9.22
CA GLY A 377 5.64 34.28 8.21
C GLY A 377 5.81 32.81 8.68
N ASP A 378 6.28 32.58 9.91
CA ASP A 378 6.49 31.23 10.43
C ASP A 378 5.16 30.46 10.56
N MET A 379 5.21 29.17 10.25
CA MET A 379 4.04 28.28 10.25
C MET A 379 3.60 27.94 11.69
N ALA A 380 2.31 28.05 11.96
CA ALA A 380 1.75 27.63 13.24
C ALA A 380 1.73 26.09 13.35
N ARG A 381 2.77 25.52 13.98
CA ARG A 381 2.93 24.08 14.20
C ARG A 381 2.80 23.71 15.68
N CYS A 382 2.34 22.50 15.92
CA CYS A 382 2.28 21.92 17.25
C CYS A 382 3.68 21.54 17.74
N GLU A 383 4.06 21.98 18.91
CA GLU A 383 5.38 21.68 19.52
C GLU A 383 5.50 20.22 19.93
N HIS A 384 4.36 19.56 20.23
CA HIS A 384 4.33 18.16 20.66
C HIS A 384 4.46 17.17 19.49
N CYS A 385 3.70 17.38 18.38
CA CYS A 385 3.63 16.39 17.29
C CYS A 385 4.02 16.94 15.90
N GLY A 386 4.37 18.23 15.81
CA GLY A 386 4.72 18.87 14.54
C GLY A 386 3.54 19.14 13.59
N GLY A 387 2.30 18.72 13.94
CA GLY A 387 1.11 18.90 13.12
C GLY A 387 0.67 20.36 12.99
N ALA A 388 -0.23 20.64 12.03
CA ALA A 388 -0.80 21.98 11.86
C ALA A 388 -1.65 22.38 13.08
N LEU A 389 -1.52 23.64 13.49
CA LEU A 389 -2.43 24.26 14.43
C LEU A 389 -3.51 25.02 13.65
N VAL A 390 -4.75 24.93 14.12
CA VAL A 390 -5.88 25.72 13.61
C VAL A 390 -6.38 26.66 14.70
N GLN A 391 -6.97 27.77 14.30
CA GLN A 391 -7.57 28.69 15.24
C GLN A 391 -8.94 28.19 15.64
N ALA A 392 -9.08 27.74 16.90
CA ALA A 392 -10.34 27.24 17.45
C ALA A 392 -11.27 28.40 17.82
N ASP A 393 -10.68 29.47 18.40
CA ASP A 393 -11.34 30.73 18.75
C ASP A 393 -10.35 31.91 18.61
N ALA A 394 -10.77 33.12 18.97
CA ALA A 394 -9.97 34.33 18.80
C ALA A 394 -8.62 34.32 19.56
N GLY A 395 -8.46 33.46 20.56
CA GLY A 395 -7.28 33.43 21.45
C GLY A 395 -6.54 32.10 21.50
N THR A 396 -7.06 31.03 20.85
CA THR A 396 -6.57 29.66 21.04
C THR A 396 -6.24 28.98 19.73
N LEU A 397 -5.06 28.38 19.66
CA LEU A 397 -4.64 27.46 18.60
C LEU A 397 -4.77 26.02 19.10
N THR A 398 -5.40 25.15 18.31
CA THR A 398 -5.57 23.72 18.63
C THR A 398 -4.96 22.83 17.54
N CYS A 399 -4.27 21.78 17.95
CA CYS A 399 -3.67 20.81 17.04
C CYS A 399 -4.74 19.81 16.55
N LEU A 400 -4.88 19.67 15.24
CA LEU A 400 -5.82 18.70 14.65
C LEU A 400 -5.36 17.24 14.78
N ARG A 401 -4.10 17.00 15.20
CA ARG A 401 -3.52 15.65 15.29
C ARG A 401 -3.51 15.09 16.71
N CYS A 402 -3.21 15.91 17.71
CA CYS A 402 -3.06 15.48 19.11
C CYS A 402 -3.90 16.28 20.10
N ASP A 403 -4.79 17.15 19.62
CA ASP A 403 -5.73 18.00 20.38
C ASP A 403 -5.07 18.94 21.41
N LEU A 404 -3.71 19.07 21.39
CA LEU A 404 -3.02 20.05 22.23
C LEU A 404 -3.48 21.46 21.88
N SER A 405 -3.88 22.22 22.87
CA SER A 405 -4.30 23.62 22.73
C SER A 405 -3.31 24.55 23.41
N ARG A 406 -3.05 25.73 22.78
CA ARG A 406 -2.21 26.77 23.33
C ARG A 406 -2.69 28.16 22.92
N PRO A 407 -2.25 29.24 23.61
CA PRO A 407 -2.56 30.61 23.20
C PRO A 407 -2.09 30.92 21.77
N THR A 408 -2.78 31.85 21.10
CA THR A 408 -2.42 32.34 19.77
C THR A 408 -1.17 33.23 19.85
N VAL A 409 -0.01 32.59 20.03
CA VAL A 409 1.32 33.24 20.08
C VAL A 409 2.25 32.51 19.12
N CYS A 410 2.97 33.25 18.29
CA CYS A 410 3.98 32.67 17.40
C CYS A 410 5.17 32.15 18.21
N ALA A 411 5.56 30.90 18.02
CA ALA A 411 6.71 30.33 18.70
C ALA A 411 8.05 30.97 18.29
N ALA A 412 8.13 31.52 17.07
CA ALA A 412 9.37 32.12 16.54
C ALA A 412 9.55 33.58 16.97
N CYS A 413 8.51 34.42 16.98
CA CYS A 413 8.65 35.87 17.20
C CYS A 413 7.73 36.47 18.27
N GLY A 414 6.88 35.67 18.91
CA GLY A 414 5.91 36.15 19.92
C GLY A 414 4.70 36.90 19.37
N GLY A 415 4.57 37.04 18.05
CA GLY A 415 3.43 37.72 17.43
C GLY A 415 2.11 37.02 17.69
N THR A 416 1.02 37.77 17.90
CA THR A 416 -0.31 37.23 18.28
C THR A 416 -1.30 37.16 17.12
N ARG A 417 -0.93 37.68 15.94
CA ARG A 417 -1.81 37.65 14.77
C ARG A 417 -1.39 36.55 13.79
N MET A 418 -2.33 35.69 13.45
CA MET A 418 -2.16 34.64 12.46
C MET A 418 -2.90 35.00 11.17
N LYS A 419 -2.32 34.64 10.02
CA LYS A 419 -2.93 34.71 8.69
C LYS A 419 -3.23 33.31 8.19
N LEU A 420 -4.43 33.13 7.65
CA LEU A 420 -4.77 31.91 6.92
C LEU A 420 -4.04 31.90 5.57
N LEU A 421 -3.29 30.83 5.32
CA LEU A 421 -2.67 30.61 4.01
C LEU A 421 -3.77 30.17 3.03
N ARG A 422 -4.20 31.10 2.17
CA ARG A 422 -5.15 30.82 1.10
C ARG A 422 -4.37 30.46 -0.16
N VAL A 423 -4.49 29.23 -0.61
CA VAL A 423 -4.07 28.85 -1.95
C VAL A 423 -5.27 29.02 -2.87
N GLY A 424 -5.21 30.00 -3.76
CA GLY A 424 -6.24 30.28 -4.75
C GLY A 424 -6.29 29.16 -5.78
N VAL A 425 -7.23 28.23 -5.66
CA VAL A 425 -7.26 26.99 -6.46
C VAL A 425 -8.18 27.08 -7.65
N THR A 426 -9.12 28.00 -7.62
CA THR A 426 -10.21 28.11 -8.61
C THR A 426 -9.74 28.48 -10.03
N ARG A 427 -8.48 28.90 -10.20
CA ARG A 427 -7.92 29.32 -11.48
C ARG A 427 -6.50 28.79 -11.73
N ALA A 428 -6.09 27.73 -11.00
CA ALA A 428 -4.72 27.23 -11.10
C ALA A 428 -4.34 26.85 -12.55
N ALA A 429 -5.21 26.19 -13.27
CA ALA A 429 -4.97 25.80 -14.67
C ALA A 429 -4.91 27.01 -15.60
N GLU A 430 -5.83 27.97 -15.47
CA GLU A 430 -5.86 29.18 -16.30
C GLU A 430 -4.64 30.08 -16.06
N GLU A 431 -4.28 30.30 -14.79
CA GLU A 431 -3.06 31.05 -14.42
C GLU A 431 -1.81 30.35 -14.95
N LEU A 432 -1.77 29.01 -14.86
CA LEU A 432 -0.66 28.22 -15.35
C LEU A 432 -0.53 28.30 -16.87
N ALA A 433 -1.65 28.22 -17.59
CA ALA A 433 -1.68 28.37 -19.05
C ALA A 433 -1.18 29.75 -19.51
N ALA A 434 -1.60 30.82 -18.81
CA ALA A 434 -1.14 32.17 -19.08
C ALA A 434 0.37 32.34 -18.82
N LEU A 435 0.90 31.80 -17.71
CA LEU A 435 2.30 31.85 -17.36
C LEU A 435 3.19 31.02 -18.28
N ALA A 436 2.73 29.83 -18.65
CA ALA A 436 3.46 28.90 -19.51
C ALA A 436 3.30 29.21 -21.01
N ARG A 437 2.30 30.01 -21.39
CA ARG A 437 1.90 30.33 -22.77
C ARG A 437 1.63 29.07 -23.60
N THR A 438 0.98 28.09 -23.00
CA THR A 438 0.60 26.82 -23.64
C THR A 438 -0.64 26.26 -22.96
N GLU A 439 -1.30 25.33 -23.64
CA GLU A 439 -2.46 24.63 -23.08
C GLU A 439 -2.04 23.80 -21.86
N VAL A 440 -2.93 23.76 -20.86
CA VAL A 440 -2.76 23.00 -19.62
C VAL A 440 -3.98 22.09 -19.46
N VAL A 441 -3.72 20.79 -19.26
CA VAL A 441 -4.75 19.78 -19.02
C VAL A 441 -4.97 19.60 -17.52
N GLU A 442 -6.20 19.77 -17.06
CA GLU A 442 -6.57 19.48 -15.67
C GLU A 442 -6.88 17.99 -15.51
N VAL A 443 -6.25 17.35 -14.50
CA VAL A 443 -6.44 15.93 -14.19
C VAL A 443 -7.02 15.79 -12.79
N THR A 444 -8.17 15.14 -12.70
CA THR A 444 -8.85 14.87 -11.44
C THR A 444 -9.04 13.36 -11.25
N GLY A 445 -9.50 12.94 -10.06
CA GLY A 445 -9.83 11.53 -9.80
C GLY A 445 -11.01 11.00 -10.65
N GLU A 446 -11.75 11.89 -11.30
CA GLU A 446 -12.88 11.55 -12.19
C GLU A 446 -12.44 11.39 -13.65
N SER A 447 -11.22 11.81 -14.00
CA SER A 447 -10.66 11.64 -15.34
C SER A 447 -10.48 10.15 -15.62
N ALA A 448 -11.04 9.66 -16.74
CA ALA A 448 -10.94 8.24 -17.07
C ALA A 448 -9.49 7.86 -17.42
N PRO A 449 -8.97 6.74 -16.93
CA PRO A 449 -7.64 6.28 -17.29
C PRO A 449 -7.49 6.09 -18.81
N GLY A 450 -6.39 6.59 -19.36
CA GLY A 450 -6.08 6.48 -20.79
C GLY A 450 -6.84 7.45 -21.72
N SER A 451 -7.70 8.33 -21.19
CA SER A 451 -8.48 9.32 -21.96
C SER A 451 -7.86 10.72 -21.96
N LEU A 452 -6.72 10.91 -21.30
CA LEU A 452 -6.09 12.23 -21.25
C LEU A 452 -5.54 12.64 -22.63
N PRO A 453 -5.83 13.88 -23.08
CA PRO A 453 -5.18 14.41 -24.26
C PRO A 453 -3.66 14.50 -24.04
N ASP A 454 -2.87 14.31 -25.10
CA ASP A 454 -1.43 14.53 -25.02
C ASP A 454 -1.14 16.03 -24.92
N ALA A 455 -0.58 16.44 -23.81
CA ALA A 455 -0.23 17.82 -23.51
C ALA A 455 1.16 17.90 -22.88
N ARG A 456 1.73 19.09 -22.93
CA ARG A 456 3.03 19.35 -22.28
C ARG A 456 2.88 19.60 -20.79
N ILE A 457 1.79 20.19 -20.35
CA ILE A 457 1.58 20.57 -18.95
C ILE A 457 0.25 19.99 -18.46
N TYR A 458 0.35 19.28 -17.35
CA TYR A 458 -0.80 18.76 -16.62
C TYR A 458 -0.83 19.35 -15.22
N VAL A 459 -2.00 19.69 -14.71
CA VAL A 459 -2.21 20.11 -13.34
C VAL A 459 -3.36 19.32 -12.72
N GLY A 460 -3.17 18.86 -11.49
CA GLY A 460 -4.23 18.12 -10.83
C GLY A 460 -3.85 17.66 -9.43
N THR A 461 -4.68 16.78 -8.88
CA THR A 461 -4.42 16.11 -7.62
C THR A 461 -3.36 15.02 -7.82
N GLU A 462 -3.12 14.20 -6.81
CA GLU A 462 -2.27 13.00 -6.95
C GLU A 462 -2.66 12.09 -8.12
N ALA A 463 -3.92 12.20 -8.61
CA ALA A 463 -4.37 11.48 -9.80
C ALA A 463 -3.46 11.68 -11.02
N VAL A 464 -2.84 12.86 -11.16
CA VAL A 464 -1.90 13.13 -12.26
C VAL A 464 -0.69 12.20 -12.23
N LEU A 465 -0.24 11.78 -11.04
CA LEU A 465 0.87 10.85 -10.86
C LEU A 465 0.51 9.39 -11.19
N HIS A 466 -0.79 9.07 -11.30
CA HIS A 466 -1.26 7.74 -11.68
C HIS A 466 -1.59 7.63 -13.16
N GLN A 467 -1.96 8.75 -13.80
CA GLN A 467 -2.45 8.74 -15.18
C GLN A 467 -1.40 9.12 -16.22
N VAL A 468 -0.35 9.86 -15.81
CA VAL A 468 0.73 10.26 -16.72
C VAL A 468 1.99 9.42 -16.43
N PRO A 469 2.42 8.56 -17.37
CA PRO A 469 3.45 7.54 -17.09
C PRO A 469 4.89 8.09 -17.04
N HIS A 470 5.15 9.27 -17.61
CA HIS A 470 6.48 9.90 -17.63
C HIS A 470 6.39 11.41 -17.67
N ALA A 471 7.38 12.08 -17.08
CA ALA A 471 7.54 13.52 -17.12
C ALA A 471 9.02 13.91 -16.99
N ASP A 472 9.34 15.15 -17.39
CA ASP A 472 10.65 15.77 -17.20
C ASP A 472 10.69 16.59 -15.91
N VAL A 473 9.54 17.15 -15.51
CA VAL A 473 9.38 17.92 -14.28
C VAL A 473 8.11 17.47 -13.56
N VAL A 474 8.20 17.19 -12.26
CA VAL A 474 7.04 17.07 -11.36
C VAL A 474 7.17 18.12 -10.27
N ALA A 475 6.17 18.98 -10.13
CA ALA A 475 6.16 20.07 -9.17
C ALA A 475 5.03 19.92 -8.15
N PHE A 476 5.37 19.87 -6.87
CA PHE A 476 4.40 19.98 -5.77
C PHE A 476 4.22 21.48 -5.47
N LEU A 477 3.05 22.02 -5.80
CA LEU A 477 2.78 23.46 -5.74
C LEU A 477 2.61 23.97 -4.31
N ASP A 478 2.15 23.11 -3.40
CA ASP A 478 1.93 23.39 -1.98
C ASP A 478 2.16 22.10 -1.17
N LEU A 479 3.41 21.71 -1.00
CA LEU A 479 3.78 20.49 -0.28
C LEU A 479 3.39 20.55 1.20
N ASP A 480 3.30 21.75 1.78
CA ASP A 480 2.99 21.93 3.19
C ASP A 480 1.64 21.34 3.58
N GLN A 481 0.67 21.28 2.64
CA GLN A 481 -0.62 20.64 2.84
C GLN A 481 -0.51 19.15 3.12
N GLU A 482 0.45 18.47 2.47
CA GLU A 482 0.72 17.05 2.71
C GLU A 482 1.50 16.84 4.00
N LEU A 483 2.53 17.65 4.22
CA LEU A 483 3.40 17.53 5.40
C LEU A 483 2.63 17.75 6.70
N LEU A 484 1.69 18.69 6.70
CA LEU A 484 0.93 19.12 7.88
C LEU A 484 -0.51 18.55 7.91
N ALA A 485 -0.84 17.62 7.03
CA ALA A 485 -2.16 16.98 7.03
C ALA A 485 -2.49 16.39 8.41
N PRO A 486 -3.75 16.51 8.89
CA PRO A 486 -4.15 16.04 10.21
C PRO A 486 -4.31 14.51 10.24
N ARG A 487 -3.31 13.79 9.78
CA ARG A 487 -3.25 12.33 9.72
C ARG A 487 -1.97 11.86 10.40
N TYR A 488 -2.05 10.78 11.15
CA TYR A 488 -0.87 10.29 11.87
C TYR A 488 0.22 9.74 10.94
N ARG A 489 -0.15 9.37 9.69
CA ARG A 489 0.78 8.88 8.64
C ARG A 489 1.21 9.96 7.64
N ALA A 490 0.91 11.24 7.89
CA ALA A 490 1.11 12.32 6.91
C ALA A 490 2.51 12.36 6.31
N ALA A 491 3.57 12.18 7.10
CA ALA A 491 4.95 12.20 6.62
C ALA A 491 5.29 10.97 5.74
N GLU A 492 4.80 9.77 6.08
CA GLU A 492 4.95 8.58 5.24
C GLU A 492 4.20 8.73 3.92
N GLU A 493 2.94 9.19 3.96
CA GLU A 493 2.11 9.44 2.77
C GLU A 493 2.75 10.49 1.86
N ALA A 494 3.24 11.60 2.41
CA ALA A 494 3.95 12.62 1.65
C ALA A 494 5.21 12.05 0.98
N LEU A 495 6.02 11.24 1.70
CA LEU A 495 7.20 10.60 1.13
C LEU A 495 6.82 9.60 0.03
N ALA A 496 5.73 8.85 0.19
CA ALA A 496 5.20 7.93 -0.82
C ALA A 496 4.82 8.66 -2.12
N LEU A 497 4.17 9.83 -2.02
CA LEU A 497 3.89 10.69 -3.17
C LEU A 497 5.16 11.16 -3.87
N LEU A 498 6.19 11.58 -3.10
CA LEU A 498 7.49 11.99 -3.67
C LEU A 498 8.20 10.80 -4.34
N ALA A 499 8.12 9.61 -3.78
CA ALA A 499 8.68 8.40 -4.38
C ALA A 499 7.96 8.03 -5.69
N ARG A 500 6.63 8.16 -5.74
CA ARG A 500 5.85 7.96 -6.98
C ARG A 500 6.23 8.99 -8.04
N ALA A 501 6.30 10.27 -7.70
CA ALA A 501 6.78 11.31 -8.60
C ALA A 501 8.20 11.03 -9.12
N SER A 502 9.08 10.56 -8.24
CA SER A 502 10.46 10.19 -8.58
C SER A 502 10.52 9.02 -9.59
N ARG A 503 9.60 8.07 -9.49
CA ARG A 503 9.47 6.96 -10.46
C ARG A 503 9.09 7.46 -11.85
N ILE A 504 8.16 8.40 -11.94
CA ILE A 504 7.71 9.02 -13.19
C ILE A 504 8.87 9.78 -13.86
N LEU A 505 9.69 10.45 -13.06
CA LEU A 505 10.88 11.20 -13.49
C LEU A 505 12.04 10.29 -13.89
N GLY A 506 12.14 9.09 -13.32
CA GLY A 506 13.08 8.05 -13.74
C GLY A 506 14.53 8.23 -13.29
N GLY A 507 14.79 8.70 -12.10
CA GLY A 507 16.13 8.81 -11.52
C GLY A 507 17.03 9.91 -12.12
N ARG A 508 18.24 10.08 -11.57
CA ARG A 508 19.17 11.17 -11.95
C ARG A 508 19.67 11.14 -13.38
N ARG A 509 19.86 9.95 -13.94
CA ARG A 509 20.37 9.78 -15.32
C ARG A 509 19.43 10.33 -16.38
N ARG A 510 18.15 10.48 -16.08
CA ARG A 510 17.14 11.08 -16.97
C ARG A 510 17.05 12.60 -16.84
N HIS A 511 17.84 13.19 -15.91
CA HIS A 511 17.81 14.62 -15.63
C HIS A 511 16.42 15.14 -15.20
N GLY A 512 15.50 14.26 -14.82
CA GLY A 512 14.18 14.60 -14.31
C GLY A 512 14.28 15.45 -13.04
N ARG A 513 13.41 16.45 -12.91
CA ARG A 513 13.40 17.37 -11.78
C ARG A 513 12.15 17.26 -10.94
N LEU A 514 12.35 17.07 -9.64
CA LEU A 514 11.31 17.13 -8.63
C LEU A 514 11.37 18.51 -7.95
N VAL A 515 10.37 19.33 -8.18
CA VAL A 515 10.27 20.69 -7.62
C VAL A 515 9.35 20.66 -6.41
N LEU A 516 9.87 21.06 -5.25
CA LEU A 516 9.14 21.09 -3.99
C LEU A 516 8.99 22.53 -3.52
N GLN A 517 7.79 23.11 -3.64
CA GLN A 517 7.48 24.43 -3.09
C GLN A 517 6.98 24.26 -1.66
N THR A 518 7.70 24.79 -0.67
CA THR A 518 7.43 24.58 0.75
C THR A 518 7.91 25.74 1.62
N ARG A 519 7.21 25.98 2.73
CA ARG A 519 7.66 26.82 3.85
C ARG A 519 8.38 26.01 4.94
N LEU A 520 8.52 24.72 4.72
CA LEU A 520 9.13 23.76 5.65
C LEU A 520 10.31 23.04 5.00
N PRO A 521 11.34 23.75 4.47
CA PRO A 521 12.45 23.11 3.78
C PRO A 521 13.22 22.13 4.67
N ASP A 522 13.21 22.34 5.97
CA ASP A 522 13.92 21.50 6.95
C ASP A 522 13.11 20.29 7.44
N HIS A 523 11.88 20.11 6.94
CA HIS A 523 11.04 18.97 7.29
C HIS A 523 11.67 17.64 6.83
N GLU A 524 11.59 16.59 7.66
CA GLU A 524 12.22 15.28 7.41
C GLU A 524 11.88 14.69 6.04
N VAL A 525 10.67 14.90 5.52
CA VAL A 525 10.25 14.43 4.18
C VAL A 525 11.01 15.15 3.08
N VAL A 526 11.16 16.48 3.18
CA VAL A 526 11.92 17.30 2.20
C VAL A 526 13.38 16.89 2.23
N GLN A 527 13.94 16.73 3.42
CA GLN A 527 15.33 16.31 3.61
C GLN A 527 15.57 14.87 3.15
N ALA A 528 14.59 13.96 3.32
CA ALA A 528 14.66 12.60 2.81
C ALA A 528 14.73 12.57 1.28
N ALA A 529 13.89 13.35 0.61
CA ALA A 529 13.91 13.46 -0.86
C ALA A 529 15.21 14.12 -1.37
N LEU A 530 15.63 15.24 -0.76
CA LEU A 530 16.84 15.98 -1.13
C LEU A 530 18.10 15.11 -1.03
N HIS A 531 18.18 14.29 0.01
CA HIS A 531 19.32 13.43 0.26
C HIS A 531 19.13 12.00 -0.28
N ALA A 532 18.00 11.67 -0.91
CA ALA A 532 17.65 10.30 -1.29
C ALA A 532 17.79 9.34 -0.10
N ASP A 533 17.21 9.68 1.05
CA ASP A 533 17.35 8.93 2.31
C ASP A 533 16.01 8.80 3.05
N PRO A 534 15.19 7.82 2.67
CA PRO A 534 13.89 7.56 3.31
C PRO A 534 13.96 7.27 4.80
N SER A 535 15.12 6.82 5.33
CA SER A 535 15.27 6.51 6.76
C SER A 535 15.05 7.72 7.67
N ARG A 536 15.29 8.92 7.17
CA ARG A 536 15.02 10.18 7.92
C ARG A 536 13.56 10.27 8.36
N VAL A 537 12.64 9.89 7.48
CA VAL A 537 11.20 9.88 7.80
C VAL A 537 10.87 8.73 8.74
N SER A 538 11.33 7.51 8.45
CA SER A 538 11.00 6.35 9.30
C SER A 538 11.56 6.48 10.71
N ASP A 539 12.71 7.11 10.90
CA ASP A 539 13.29 7.32 12.23
C ASP A 539 12.52 8.38 13.04
N ALA A 540 12.16 9.49 12.39
CA ALA A 540 11.35 10.54 13.01
C ALA A 540 9.92 10.04 13.35
N GLU A 541 9.29 9.33 12.41
CA GLU A 541 7.95 8.76 12.64
C GLU A 541 7.94 7.68 13.72
N ARG A 542 8.94 6.81 13.78
CA ARG A 542 9.05 5.80 14.85
C ARG A 542 9.06 6.45 16.23
N GLN A 543 9.83 7.53 16.40
CA GLN A 543 9.89 8.27 17.66
C GLN A 543 8.54 8.93 17.96
N ARG A 544 7.94 9.61 16.98
CA ARG A 544 6.65 10.31 17.11
C ARG A 544 5.52 9.35 17.49
N ARG A 545 5.43 8.20 16.83
CA ARG A 545 4.38 7.20 17.10
C ARG A 545 4.53 6.54 18.46
N ARG A 546 5.75 6.33 18.94
CA ARG A 546 5.98 5.86 20.31
C ARG A 546 5.47 6.86 21.36
N ILE A 547 5.76 8.15 21.16
CA ILE A 547 5.33 9.21 22.08
C ILE A 547 3.80 9.35 22.08
N LEU A 548 3.18 9.30 20.90
CA LEU A 548 1.76 9.54 20.72
C LEU A 548 0.89 8.27 20.89
N GLY A 549 1.49 7.10 21.04
CA GLY A 549 0.79 5.83 21.14
C GLY A 549 0.06 5.45 19.85
N TYR A 550 0.72 5.62 18.69
CA TYR A 550 0.19 5.18 17.38
C TYR A 550 0.84 3.88 16.90
N PRO A 551 0.15 3.11 16.03
CA PRO A 551 0.74 1.94 15.41
C PRO A 551 2.04 2.26 14.63
N PRO A 552 3.01 1.35 14.63
CA PRO A 552 3.00 -0.01 15.20
C PRO A 552 3.39 -0.08 16.68
N ALA A 553 3.71 1.06 17.35
CA ALA A 553 4.08 1.07 18.77
C ALA A 553 2.92 0.62 19.69
N THR A 554 1.69 0.76 19.23
CA THR A 554 0.45 0.27 19.89
C THR A 554 -0.45 -0.37 18.83
N ALA A 555 -1.52 -1.01 19.26
CA ALA A 555 -2.56 -1.51 18.38
C ALA A 555 -3.80 -0.60 18.44
N MET A 556 -4.46 -0.41 17.31
CA MET A 556 -5.62 0.47 17.21
C MET A 556 -6.76 -0.12 16.39
N ALA A 557 -7.99 0.25 16.75
CA ALA A 557 -9.18 0.02 15.93
C ALA A 557 -10.06 1.28 15.91
N ALA A 558 -10.71 1.54 14.78
CA ALA A 558 -11.71 2.60 14.65
C ALA A 558 -13.11 1.97 14.59
N VAL A 559 -14.05 2.55 15.34
CA VAL A 559 -15.44 2.10 15.39
C VAL A 559 -16.37 3.27 15.04
N SER A 560 -17.26 3.06 14.09
CA SER A 560 -18.23 4.08 13.68
C SER A 560 -19.56 3.44 13.25
N GLY A 561 -20.61 4.24 13.16
CA GLY A 561 -21.95 3.79 12.75
C GLY A 561 -22.99 3.90 13.85
N ALA A 562 -24.23 3.54 13.52
CA ALA A 562 -25.40 3.81 14.38
C ALA A 562 -25.36 3.13 15.75
N VAL A 563 -24.68 2.00 15.87
CA VAL A 563 -24.56 1.23 17.13
C VAL A 563 -23.13 1.22 17.69
N ALA A 564 -22.28 2.16 17.24
CA ALA A 564 -20.87 2.23 17.66
C ALA A 564 -20.74 2.52 19.15
N GLU A 565 -21.55 3.44 19.69
CA GLU A 565 -21.54 3.82 21.11
C GLU A 565 -21.91 2.64 22.01
N GLU A 566 -22.98 1.90 21.65
CA GLU A 566 -23.41 0.71 22.38
C GLU A 566 -22.32 -0.37 22.38
N TYR A 567 -21.67 -0.60 21.23
CA TYR A 567 -20.58 -1.57 21.13
C TYR A 567 -19.38 -1.16 21.99
N VAL A 568 -18.97 0.11 21.88
CA VAL A 568 -17.80 0.64 22.58
C VAL A 568 -18.00 0.63 24.10
N ALA A 569 -19.23 0.85 24.60
CA ALA A 569 -19.55 0.74 26.01
C ALA A 569 -19.33 -0.68 26.58
N GLY A 570 -19.37 -1.70 25.74
CA GLY A 570 -19.06 -3.09 26.10
C GLY A 570 -17.58 -3.46 26.00
N VAL A 571 -16.72 -2.61 25.44
CA VAL A 571 -15.29 -2.87 25.30
C VAL A 571 -14.56 -2.52 26.59
N LEU A 572 -13.87 -3.47 27.17
CA LEU A 572 -13.20 -3.31 28.48
C LEU A 572 -11.69 -3.56 28.37
N GLY A 573 -10.92 -2.95 29.27
CA GLY A 573 -9.50 -3.22 29.46
C GLY A 573 -8.54 -2.55 28.45
N ILE A 574 -9.05 -1.61 27.64
CA ILE A 574 -8.26 -0.82 26.70
C ILE A 574 -8.69 0.65 26.70
N ASP A 575 -7.87 1.52 26.11
CA ASP A 575 -8.22 2.95 25.99
C ASP A 575 -9.33 3.15 24.95
N VAL A 576 -10.34 3.94 25.32
CA VAL A 576 -11.43 4.38 24.44
C VAL A 576 -11.36 5.89 24.30
N LEU A 577 -11.19 6.38 23.08
CA LEU A 577 -11.05 7.79 22.76
C LEU A 577 -12.16 8.23 21.80
N GLY A 578 -12.69 9.44 22.00
CA GLY A 578 -13.73 10.01 21.15
C GLY A 578 -15.11 10.06 21.80
N PRO A 579 -16.21 10.19 21.00
CA PRO A 579 -16.20 10.17 19.53
C PRO A 579 -15.72 11.49 18.93
N ARG A 580 -15.02 11.38 17.81
CA ARG A 580 -14.70 12.51 16.93
C ARG A 580 -15.34 12.26 15.59
N ASP A 581 -16.16 13.17 15.10
CA ASP A 581 -16.93 13.02 13.86
C ASP A 581 -17.68 11.67 13.76
N GLY A 582 -18.25 11.21 14.91
CA GLY A 582 -18.98 9.94 15.00
C GLY A 582 -18.10 8.68 14.97
N THR A 583 -16.78 8.82 15.12
CA THR A 583 -15.82 7.72 15.17
C THR A 583 -15.16 7.62 16.53
N TRP A 584 -15.17 6.43 17.10
CA TRP A 584 -14.44 6.06 18.31
C TRP A 584 -13.13 5.43 17.95
N LEU A 585 -12.08 5.71 18.70
CA LEU A 585 -10.77 5.11 18.55
C LEU A 585 -10.46 4.23 19.76
N LEU A 586 -10.23 2.96 19.53
CA LEU A 586 -9.83 1.98 20.53
C LEU A 586 -8.33 1.74 20.42
N ARG A 587 -7.62 1.81 21.54
CA ARG A 587 -6.17 1.68 21.59
C ARG A 587 -5.76 0.71 22.70
N ALA A 588 -4.85 -0.21 22.36
CA ALA A 588 -4.29 -1.19 23.27
C ALA A 588 -2.76 -1.22 23.15
N PRO A 589 -2.02 -1.69 24.17
CA PRO A 589 -0.57 -1.79 24.13
C PRO A 589 -0.07 -2.72 23.01
N ASP A 590 -0.84 -3.73 22.68
CA ASP A 590 -0.52 -4.70 21.62
C ASP A 590 -1.80 -5.24 20.96
N ARG A 591 -1.59 -5.97 19.85
CA ARG A 591 -2.68 -6.52 19.05
C ARG A 591 -3.48 -7.61 19.77
N ALA A 592 -2.83 -8.46 20.54
CA ALA A 592 -3.51 -9.55 21.24
C ALA A 592 -4.51 -8.99 22.26
N THR A 593 -4.08 -7.99 23.03
CA THR A 593 -4.94 -7.24 23.98
C THR A 593 -6.10 -6.57 23.25
N LEU A 594 -5.86 -5.90 22.12
CA LEU A 594 -6.90 -5.28 21.32
C LEU A 594 -7.96 -6.29 20.87
N LEU A 595 -7.52 -7.39 20.25
CA LEU A 595 -8.44 -8.40 19.72
C LEU A 595 -9.25 -9.09 20.82
N THR A 596 -8.64 -9.39 21.96
CA THR A 596 -9.34 -9.94 23.13
C THR A 596 -10.44 -9.01 23.61
N ALA A 597 -10.17 -7.69 23.70
CA ALA A 597 -11.16 -6.71 24.11
C ALA A 597 -12.32 -6.59 23.07
N LEU A 598 -12.00 -6.62 21.77
CA LEU A 598 -12.99 -6.55 20.70
C LEU A 598 -13.89 -7.80 20.63
N GLU A 599 -13.34 -8.99 20.90
CA GLU A 599 -14.10 -10.24 20.92
C GLU A 599 -14.96 -10.39 22.17
N GLY A 600 -14.49 -9.87 23.31
CA GLY A 600 -15.21 -9.87 24.57
C GLY A 600 -16.44 -8.96 24.57
N ALA A 601 -16.50 -7.97 23.72
CA ALA A 601 -17.63 -7.04 23.63
C ALA A 601 -18.79 -7.64 22.81
N PRO A 602 -20.04 -7.64 23.34
CA PRO A 602 -21.21 -8.12 22.62
C PRO A 602 -21.48 -7.23 21.40
N ARG A 603 -21.72 -7.84 20.23
CA ARG A 603 -22.02 -7.09 19.01
C ARG A 603 -23.50 -6.74 18.93
N PRO A 604 -23.85 -5.44 19.00
CA PRO A 604 -25.25 -5.03 18.89
C PRO A 604 -25.80 -5.26 17.48
N SER A 605 -27.13 -5.32 17.40
CA SER A 605 -27.83 -5.44 16.11
C SER A 605 -27.91 -4.09 15.43
N GLY A 606 -27.21 -3.90 14.30
CA GLY A 606 -27.24 -2.64 13.57
C GLY A 606 -26.04 -2.46 12.63
N ARG A 607 -25.99 -1.29 11.98
CA ARG A 607 -24.88 -0.92 11.12
C ARG A 607 -23.71 -0.37 11.95
N MET A 608 -22.60 -1.09 11.90
CA MET A 608 -21.34 -0.70 12.52
C MET A 608 -20.19 -0.98 11.58
N ARG A 609 -19.25 -0.07 11.52
CA ARG A 609 -17.95 -0.28 10.87
C ARG A 609 -16.90 -0.45 11.97
N LEU A 610 -16.19 -1.55 11.93
CA LEU A 610 -15.01 -1.82 12.74
C LEU A 610 -13.82 -1.97 11.80
N ASP A 611 -12.81 -1.15 11.96
CA ASP A 611 -11.59 -1.14 11.17
C ASP A 611 -10.39 -1.34 12.10
N VAL A 612 -9.80 -2.51 12.07
CA VAL A 612 -8.57 -2.85 12.81
C VAL A 612 -7.37 -2.39 11.99
N ASP A 613 -6.39 -1.77 12.63
CA ASP A 613 -5.24 -1.11 12.03
C ASP A 613 -5.69 -0.06 10.98
N PRO A 614 -6.48 0.95 11.36
CA PRO A 614 -6.94 1.98 10.44
C PRO A 614 -5.75 2.78 9.89
N LEU A 615 -5.76 3.07 8.59
CA LEU A 615 -4.75 3.96 7.99
C LEU A 615 -4.99 5.43 8.35
N ARG A 616 -6.26 5.79 8.61
CA ARG A 616 -6.70 7.16 8.91
C ARG A 616 -7.56 7.16 10.16
N VAL A 617 -7.27 8.10 11.05
CA VAL A 617 -8.00 8.34 12.30
C VAL A 617 -8.19 9.82 12.50
#